data_abec0b9d9aa31728fa18175e1617b25a
#
_entry.id   abec0b9d9aa31728fa18175e1617b25a
#
_cell.length_a   1.000
_cell.length_b   1.000
_cell.length_c   1.000
_cell.angle_alpha   90.00
_cell.angle_beta   90.00
_cell.angle_gamma   90.00
#
_symmetry.space_group_name_H-M   'P 1'
#
loop_
_entity.id
_entity.type
_entity.pdbx_description
1 polymer ?
#
loop_
_entity_poly.entity_id
_entity_poly.type
_entity_poly.pdbx_seq_one_letter_code
_entity_poly.pdbx_strand_id
1 'polypeptide(L)'
;MSLKIQLFENQRIRTAWDEEKEEWYFSIVDVVGVLTDSVDPTAYWRKLKQRLKAEGNETVTNYHGLKMTAPDGKKRLTDVADTEQLLRIIQSIPSPKAEPFKLWLAQVGREHIEETIDPELTIERALETYLKKGYTREWINQRLQAIQVRKELTDEWDARGVQKGVEYAILTDEISRAWSGMSTRQYKNLKGLKKENLRDNMTTLELVLNMLAEATTTEISKQKAPATLSENIDVARAGGKVAGDARKAIETQTGVPVITSKNAAQLSEVVTNLLEDAGNKEK
;
A
#
# COMPACT_ATOMS: atom_id res chain seq x y z
N MET A 1 -8.66 6.63 -2.86
CA MET A 1 -9.02 6.51 -4.28
C MET A 1 -7.89 5.80 -5.01
N SER A 2 -8.16 4.66 -5.61
CA SER A 2 -7.14 3.93 -6.37
C SER A 2 -6.68 4.80 -7.55
N LEU A 3 -5.38 4.83 -7.87
CA LEU A 3 -4.81 5.43 -9.10
C LEU A 3 -5.60 5.05 -10.36
N LYS A 4 -6.34 3.94 -10.29
CA LYS A 4 -7.27 3.44 -11.30
C LYS A 4 -8.34 4.44 -11.74
N ILE A 5 -8.78 5.35 -10.86
CA ILE A 5 -10.02 6.13 -11.07
C ILE A 5 -9.72 7.54 -11.58
N GLN A 6 -8.61 8.14 -11.16
CA GLN A 6 -8.28 9.52 -11.59
C GLN A 6 -7.63 9.64 -12.97
N LEU A 7 -6.94 8.58 -13.43
CA LEU A 7 -6.19 8.62 -14.69
C LEU A 7 -7.02 8.20 -15.92
N PHE A 8 -8.09 7.41 -15.73
CA PHE A 8 -8.74 6.74 -16.84
C PHE A 8 -10.26 6.66 -16.66
N GLU A 9 -10.91 7.78 -16.41
CA GLU A 9 -12.36 7.92 -16.22
C GLU A 9 -13.17 6.88 -17.01
N ASN A 10 -13.71 5.84 -16.32
CA ASN A 10 -14.59 4.79 -16.88
C ASN A 10 -14.05 3.94 -18.04
N GLN A 11 -12.80 4.05 -18.42
CA GLN A 11 -12.22 3.23 -19.51
C GLN A 11 -11.58 1.95 -18.94
N ARG A 12 -11.87 0.81 -19.56
CA ARG A 12 -11.34 -0.49 -19.12
C ARG A 12 -9.88 -0.67 -19.55
N ILE A 13 -8.94 -0.36 -18.65
CA ILE A 13 -7.55 -0.75 -18.81
C ILE A 13 -7.35 -2.09 -18.12
N ARG A 14 -6.85 -3.06 -18.88
CA ARG A 14 -6.50 -4.37 -18.31
C ARG A 14 -5.28 -4.21 -17.40
N THR A 15 -5.37 -4.80 -16.21
CA THR A 15 -4.31 -4.80 -15.21
C THR A 15 -4.03 -6.20 -14.73
N ALA A 16 -2.80 -6.49 -14.35
CA ALA A 16 -2.38 -7.72 -13.68
C ALA A 16 -1.61 -7.38 -12.40
N TRP A 17 -1.79 -8.20 -11.39
CA TRP A 17 -1.04 -8.12 -10.15
C TRP A 17 0.03 -9.21 -10.13
N ASP A 18 1.28 -8.85 -9.89
CA ASP A 18 2.39 -9.77 -9.65
C ASP A 18 2.55 -9.95 -8.14
N GLU A 19 2.32 -11.17 -7.66
CA GLU A 19 2.38 -11.48 -6.23
C GLU A 19 3.81 -11.56 -5.69
N GLU A 20 4.80 -11.88 -6.54
CA GLU A 20 6.20 -12.01 -6.13
C GLU A 20 6.85 -10.64 -5.97
N LYS A 21 6.56 -9.72 -6.91
CA LYS A 21 7.09 -8.36 -6.93
C LYS A 21 6.24 -7.37 -6.14
N GLU A 22 5.02 -7.78 -5.73
CA GLU A 22 4.00 -6.89 -5.15
C GLU A 22 3.74 -5.64 -6.02
N GLU A 23 3.62 -5.83 -7.36
CA GLU A 23 3.47 -4.76 -8.34
C GLU A 23 2.27 -4.93 -9.26
N TRP A 24 1.71 -3.78 -9.68
CA TRP A 24 0.68 -3.73 -10.71
C TRP A 24 1.30 -3.53 -12.08
N TYR A 25 0.86 -4.34 -13.05
CA TYR A 25 1.16 -4.18 -14.46
C TYR A 25 -0.08 -3.72 -15.22
N PHE A 26 0.11 -2.80 -16.16
CA PHE A 26 -0.92 -2.18 -16.96
C PHE A 26 -0.70 -2.50 -18.44
N SER A 27 -1.78 -2.81 -19.17
CA SER A 27 -1.74 -2.98 -20.63
C SER A 27 -1.39 -1.65 -21.31
N ILE A 28 -0.23 -1.59 -21.97
CA ILE A 28 0.23 -0.38 -22.65
C ILE A 28 -0.70 -0.02 -23.80
N VAL A 29 -1.18 -1.01 -24.55
CA VAL A 29 -2.07 -0.80 -25.69
C VAL A 29 -3.39 -0.18 -25.25
N ASP A 30 -3.94 -0.60 -24.11
CA ASP A 30 -5.19 -0.05 -23.59
C ASP A 30 -5.01 1.41 -23.16
N VAL A 31 -3.89 1.71 -22.49
CA VAL A 31 -3.55 3.10 -22.09
C VAL A 31 -3.36 4.01 -23.29
N VAL A 32 -2.63 3.53 -24.30
CA VAL A 32 -2.45 4.27 -25.58
C VAL A 32 -3.81 4.51 -26.24
N GLY A 33 -4.69 3.50 -26.29
CA GLY A 33 -6.03 3.65 -26.86
C GLY A 33 -6.84 4.75 -26.18
N VAL A 34 -6.81 4.79 -24.84
CA VAL A 34 -7.51 5.81 -24.05
C VAL A 34 -6.95 7.22 -24.28
N LEU A 35 -5.62 7.34 -24.35
CA LEU A 35 -4.96 8.65 -24.41
C LEU A 35 -4.80 9.22 -25.83
N THR A 36 -5.07 8.44 -26.88
CA THR A 36 -4.80 8.90 -28.26
C THR A 36 -6.02 8.89 -29.18
N ASP A 37 -7.15 8.28 -28.79
CA ASP A 37 -8.29 7.97 -29.67
C ASP A 37 -7.88 7.23 -30.95
N SER A 38 -6.77 6.53 -30.92
CA SER A 38 -6.28 5.82 -32.09
C SER A 38 -7.24 4.70 -32.50
N VAL A 39 -7.57 4.63 -33.77
CA VAL A 39 -8.36 3.53 -34.34
C VAL A 39 -7.62 2.20 -34.23
N ASP A 40 -6.28 2.23 -34.24
CA ASP A 40 -5.42 1.08 -34.00
C ASP A 40 -4.34 1.39 -32.93
N PRO A 41 -4.68 1.23 -31.63
CA PRO A 41 -3.74 1.45 -30.55
C PRO A 41 -2.50 0.54 -30.62
N THR A 42 -2.63 -0.65 -31.20
CA THR A 42 -1.51 -1.59 -31.36
C THR A 42 -0.48 -1.06 -32.36
N ALA A 43 -0.94 -0.57 -33.50
CA ALA A 43 -0.05 0.06 -34.50
C ALA A 43 0.57 1.34 -33.95
N TYR A 44 -0.20 2.16 -33.19
CA TYR A 44 0.33 3.34 -32.53
C TYR A 44 1.44 2.99 -31.55
N TRP A 45 1.20 2.02 -30.64
CA TRP A 45 2.22 1.57 -29.71
C TRP A 45 3.49 1.06 -30.39
N ARG A 46 3.36 0.30 -31.47
CA ARG A 46 4.50 -0.17 -32.25
C ARG A 46 5.38 0.98 -32.76
N LYS A 47 4.76 2.04 -33.31
CA LYS A 47 5.47 3.23 -33.80
C LYS A 47 6.10 4.01 -32.66
N LEU A 48 5.35 4.24 -31.56
CA LEU A 48 5.85 4.92 -30.38
C LEU A 48 7.06 4.18 -29.79
N LYS A 49 6.97 2.86 -29.66
CA LYS A 49 8.05 2.01 -29.18
C LYS A 49 9.31 2.12 -30.04
N GLN A 50 9.17 2.12 -31.34
CA GLN A 50 10.31 2.31 -32.28
C GLN A 50 10.99 3.67 -32.08
N ARG A 51 10.20 4.74 -31.95
CA ARG A 51 10.72 6.08 -31.72
C ARG A 51 11.46 6.17 -30.38
N LEU A 52 10.85 5.72 -29.29
CA LEU A 52 11.46 5.75 -27.96
C LEU A 52 12.75 4.94 -27.88
N LYS A 53 12.80 3.79 -28.58
CA LYS A 53 14.01 2.99 -28.69
C LYS A 53 15.11 3.73 -29.46
N ALA A 54 14.77 4.43 -30.53
CA ALA A 54 15.72 5.24 -31.29
C ALA A 54 16.24 6.45 -30.49
N GLU A 55 15.44 6.98 -29.57
CA GLU A 55 15.81 8.06 -28.64
C GLU A 55 16.65 7.56 -27.44
N GLY A 56 16.99 6.26 -27.38
CA GLY A 56 17.78 5.67 -26.28
C GLY A 56 17.00 5.51 -24.98
N ASN A 57 15.67 5.48 -25.04
CA ASN A 57 14.83 5.32 -23.85
C ASN A 57 14.80 3.85 -23.43
N GLU A 58 15.55 3.53 -22.36
CA GLU A 58 15.67 2.17 -21.83
C GLU A 58 14.35 1.62 -21.22
N THR A 59 13.47 2.49 -20.77
CA THR A 59 12.16 2.09 -20.21
C THR A 59 11.34 1.28 -21.19
N VAL A 60 11.53 1.50 -22.49
CA VAL A 60 10.79 0.81 -23.56
C VAL A 60 11.44 -0.53 -23.94
N THR A 61 12.66 -0.79 -23.50
CA THR A 61 13.34 -2.08 -23.74
C THR A 61 13.01 -3.12 -22.66
N ASN A 62 12.58 -2.68 -21.48
CA ASN A 62 12.33 -3.50 -20.29
C ASN A 62 10.84 -3.80 -20.03
N TYR A 63 9.93 -3.54 -21.00
CA TYR A 63 8.53 -3.93 -20.85
C TYR A 63 8.37 -5.46 -20.81
N HIS A 64 7.34 -5.92 -20.12
CA HIS A 64 7.05 -7.34 -19.99
C HIS A 64 5.86 -7.74 -20.88
N GLY A 65 5.88 -9.00 -21.34
CA GLY A 65 4.74 -9.60 -22.03
C GLY A 65 3.94 -10.48 -21.07
N LEU A 66 2.69 -10.14 -20.80
CA LEU A 66 1.79 -10.96 -20.00
C LEU A 66 0.61 -11.48 -20.84
N LYS A 67 0.17 -12.73 -20.57
CA LYS A 67 -1.04 -13.26 -21.19
C LYS A 67 -2.27 -12.63 -20.53
N MET A 68 -2.89 -11.70 -21.22
CA MET A 68 -4.13 -11.02 -20.78
C MET A 68 -5.33 -11.44 -21.63
N THR A 69 -6.53 -11.45 -21.02
CA THR A 69 -7.77 -11.71 -21.73
C THR A 69 -8.10 -10.50 -22.61
N ALA A 70 -8.18 -10.73 -23.93
CA ALA A 70 -8.60 -9.71 -24.90
C ALA A 70 -10.12 -9.53 -24.89
N PRO A 71 -10.67 -8.46 -25.52
CA PRO A 71 -12.13 -8.23 -25.59
C PRO A 71 -12.93 -9.37 -26.23
N ASP A 72 -12.29 -10.18 -27.08
CA ASP A 72 -12.87 -11.38 -27.72
C ASP A 72 -12.82 -12.64 -26.83
N GLY A 73 -12.42 -12.49 -25.56
CA GLY A 73 -12.31 -13.58 -24.59
C GLY A 73 -11.06 -14.46 -24.71
N LYS A 74 -10.22 -14.27 -25.74
CA LYS A 74 -8.99 -15.05 -25.93
C LYS A 74 -7.83 -14.48 -25.13
N LYS A 75 -7.00 -15.36 -24.57
CA LYS A 75 -5.74 -14.94 -23.92
C LYS A 75 -4.69 -14.64 -24.99
N ARG A 76 -4.18 -13.41 -24.96
CA ARG A 76 -3.12 -12.93 -25.87
C ARG A 76 -1.94 -12.35 -25.08
N LEU A 77 -0.75 -12.55 -25.63
CA LEU A 77 0.45 -11.88 -25.11
C LEU A 77 0.28 -10.38 -25.33
N THR A 78 0.34 -9.61 -24.26
CA THR A 78 0.09 -8.17 -24.25
C THR A 78 1.29 -7.48 -23.61
N ASP A 79 1.82 -6.44 -24.25
CA ASP A 79 2.88 -5.61 -23.67
C ASP A 79 2.31 -4.86 -22.45
N VAL A 80 2.96 -5.04 -21.32
CA VAL A 80 2.59 -4.40 -20.05
C VAL A 80 3.74 -3.60 -19.47
N ALA A 81 3.41 -2.59 -18.70
CA ALA A 81 4.35 -1.75 -17.97
C ALA A 81 3.96 -1.69 -16.49
N ASP A 82 4.93 -1.60 -15.60
CA ASP A 82 4.72 -1.18 -14.22
C ASP A 82 4.34 0.31 -14.14
N THR A 83 4.14 0.82 -12.94
CA THR A 83 3.70 2.21 -12.75
C THR A 83 4.74 3.21 -13.26
N GLU A 84 6.02 3.02 -12.98
CA GLU A 84 7.09 3.93 -13.38
C GLU A 84 7.23 3.97 -14.91
N GLN A 85 7.32 2.80 -15.53
CA GLN A 85 7.41 2.65 -16.98
C GLN A 85 6.19 3.27 -17.68
N LEU A 86 4.98 3.05 -17.12
CA LEU A 86 3.76 3.60 -17.67
C LEU A 86 3.77 5.13 -17.64
N LEU A 87 4.15 5.75 -16.51
CA LEU A 87 4.28 7.20 -16.37
C LEU A 87 5.25 7.77 -17.41
N ARG A 88 6.37 7.10 -17.63
CA ARG A 88 7.37 7.49 -18.62
C ARG A 88 6.85 7.40 -20.05
N ILE A 89 6.12 6.33 -20.39
CA ILE A 89 5.50 6.14 -21.70
C ILE A 89 4.46 7.25 -21.96
N ILE A 90 3.60 7.57 -20.99
CA ILE A 90 2.55 8.58 -21.13
C ILE A 90 3.13 9.96 -21.42
N GLN A 91 4.25 10.35 -20.78
CA GLN A 91 4.94 11.62 -21.06
C GLN A 91 5.35 11.74 -22.53
N SER A 92 5.63 10.62 -23.19
CA SER A 92 6.08 10.56 -24.58
C SER A 92 4.94 10.51 -25.59
N ILE A 93 3.67 10.46 -25.16
CA ILE A 93 2.51 10.47 -26.06
C ILE A 93 2.17 11.91 -26.47
N PRO A 94 2.31 12.30 -27.75
CA PRO A 94 1.95 13.63 -28.23
C PRO A 94 0.44 13.69 -28.54
N SER A 95 -0.37 13.68 -27.48
CA SER A 95 -1.83 13.76 -27.60
C SER A 95 -2.41 14.79 -26.65
N PRO A 96 -3.39 15.60 -27.06
CA PRO A 96 -4.12 16.50 -26.15
C PRO A 96 -4.76 15.80 -24.98
N LYS A 97 -5.17 14.52 -25.12
CA LYS A 97 -5.73 13.71 -24.04
C LYS A 97 -4.70 13.29 -22.99
N ALA A 98 -3.42 13.26 -23.34
CA ALA A 98 -2.34 13.00 -22.40
C ALA A 98 -1.91 14.26 -21.63
N GLU A 99 -2.31 15.45 -22.08
CA GLU A 99 -1.87 16.72 -21.51
C GLU A 99 -2.32 16.92 -20.05
N PRO A 100 -3.57 16.65 -19.65
CA PRO A 100 -3.97 16.76 -18.25
C PRO A 100 -3.13 15.88 -17.33
N PHE A 101 -2.69 14.72 -17.81
CA PHE A 101 -1.83 13.82 -17.07
C PHE A 101 -0.40 14.38 -16.92
N LYS A 102 0.15 14.98 -17.98
CA LYS A 102 1.48 15.61 -17.93
C LYS A 102 1.49 16.81 -16.98
N LEU A 103 0.43 17.60 -16.97
CA LEU A 103 0.23 18.71 -16.03
C LEU A 103 0.16 18.20 -14.59
N TRP A 104 -0.59 17.12 -14.34
CA TRP A 104 -0.66 16.50 -13.02
C TRP A 104 0.73 15.99 -12.57
N LEU A 105 1.52 15.36 -13.44
CA LEU A 105 2.89 14.95 -13.10
C LEU A 105 3.80 16.14 -12.78
N ALA A 106 3.69 17.23 -13.51
CA ALA A 106 4.44 18.45 -13.24
C ALA A 106 4.05 19.04 -11.88
N GLN A 107 2.75 19.02 -11.54
CA GLN A 107 2.26 19.46 -10.24
C GLN A 107 2.80 18.57 -9.11
N VAL A 108 2.75 17.25 -9.25
CA VAL A 108 3.30 16.31 -8.25
C VAL A 108 4.79 16.52 -8.05
N GLY A 109 5.54 16.74 -9.14
CA GLY A 109 6.96 17.06 -9.07
C GLY A 109 7.24 18.36 -8.32
N ARG A 110 6.47 19.42 -8.58
CA ARG A 110 6.56 20.70 -7.88
C ARG A 110 6.23 20.53 -6.38
N GLU A 111 5.13 19.87 -6.07
CA GLU A 111 4.72 19.62 -4.67
C GLU A 111 5.81 18.87 -3.91
N HIS A 112 6.44 17.87 -4.52
CA HIS A 112 7.54 17.14 -3.89
C HIS A 112 8.79 18.00 -3.65
N ILE A 113 9.10 18.94 -4.55
CA ILE A 113 10.19 19.91 -4.36
C ILE A 113 9.85 20.85 -3.20
N GLU A 114 8.62 21.37 -3.14
CA GLU A 114 8.14 22.25 -2.06
C GLU A 114 8.19 21.54 -0.71
N GLU A 115 7.79 20.28 -0.62
CA GLU A 115 7.87 19.43 0.57
C GLU A 115 9.32 19.16 1.03
N THR A 116 10.28 19.15 0.10
CA THR A 116 11.69 19.03 0.45
C THR A 116 12.21 20.31 1.13
N ILE A 117 11.64 21.45 0.77
CA ILE A 117 11.97 22.77 1.37
C ILE A 117 11.23 22.94 2.69
N ASP A 118 9.96 22.54 2.74
CA ASP A 118 9.10 22.62 3.93
C ASP A 118 8.48 21.22 4.22
N PRO A 119 9.12 20.43 5.09
CA PRO A 119 8.64 19.07 5.42
C PRO A 119 7.26 19.02 6.10
N GLU A 120 6.76 20.14 6.67
CA GLU A 120 5.44 20.22 7.29
C GLU A 120 4.35 19.94 6.25
N LEU A 121 4.52 20.39 5.01
CA LEU A 121 3.60 20.12 3.89
C LEU A 121 3.41 18.63 3.64
N THR A 122 4.46 17.82 3.81
CA THR A 122 4.34 16.34 3.70
C THR A 122 3.42 15.78 4.78
N ILE A 123 3.53 16.29 6.01
CA ILE A 123 2.69 15.86 7.14
C ILE A 123 1.23 16.26 6.91
N GLU A 124 1.00 17.49 6.50
CA GLU A 124 -0.35 17.99 6.18
C GLU A 124 -1.00 17.16 5.05
N ARG A 125 -0.29 16.90 3.97
CA ARG A 125 -0.78 16.05 2.87
C ARG A 125 -1.10 14.63 3.34
N ALA A 126 -0.28 14.06 4.23
CA ALA A 126 -0.55 12.74 4.79
C ALA A 126 -1.84 12.74 5.62
N LEU A 127 -2.03 13.74 6.48
CA LEU A 127 -3.25 13.91 7.28
C LEU A 127 -4.50 14.06 6.42
N GLU A 128 -4.44 14.94 5.39
CA GLU A 128 -5.53 15.09 4.44
C GLU A 128 -5.85 13.79 3.70
N THR A 129 -4.82 13.03 3.32
CA THR A 129 -4.98 11.76 2.62
C THR A 129 -5.73 10.75 3.49
N TYR A 130 -5.42 10.66 4.79
CA TYR A 130 -6.16 9.80 5.71
C TYR A 130 -7.61 10.27 5.90
N LEU A 131 -7.85 11.58 6.06
CA LEU A 131 -9.20 12.13 6.16
C LEU A 131 -10.02 11.86 4.89
N LYS A 132 -9.46 12.06 3.70
CA LYS A 132 -10.11 11.74 2.40
C LYS A 132 -10.42 10.24 2.24
N LYS A 133 -9.67 9.37 2.92
CA LYS A 133 -9.95 7.91 2.97
C LYS A 133 -11.03 7.55 4.00
N GLY A 134 -11.58 8.50 4.74
CA GLY A 134 -12.64 8.30 5.73
C GLY A 134 -12.15 7.90 7.13
N TYR A 135 -10.87 8.06 7.45
CA TYR A 135 -10.37 7.82 8.79
C TYR A 135 -10.71 8.98 9.74
N THR A 136 -11.05 8.64 10.99
CA THR A 136 -11.29 9.67 12.03
C THR A 136 -9.97 10.27 12.52
N ARG A 137 -10.05 11.49 13.09
CA ARG A 137 -8.87 12.15 13.66
C ARG A 137 -8.23 11.32 14.80
N GLU A 138 -9.05 10.67 15.61
CA GLU A 138 -8.60 9.79 16.70
C GLU A 138 -7.79 8.61 16.16
N TRP A 139 -8.29 7.96 15.12
CA TRP A 139 -7.55 6.87 14.47
C TRP A 139 -6.24 7.37 13.85
N ILE A 140 -6.25 8.53 13.21
CA ILE A 140 -5.04 9.14 12.62
C ILE A 140 -3.99 9.39 13.70
N ASN A 141 -4.38 9.94 14.86
CA ASN A 141 -3.46 10.15 15.98
C ASN A 141 -2.86 8.82 16.47
N GLN A 142 -3.65 7.77 16.60
CA GLN A 142 -3.15 6.44 16.96
C GLN A 142 -2.17 5.90 15.88
N ARG A 143 -2.46 6.16 14.61
CA ARG A 143 -1.59 5.73 13.52
C ARG A 143 -0.24 6.46 13.53
N LEU A 144 -0.22 7.74 13.83
CA LEU A 144 1.03 8.51 13.99
C LEU A 144 1.89 7.96 15.14
N GLN A 145 1.28 7.64 16.29
CA GLN A 145 1.97 6.97 17.39
C GLN A 145 2.53 5.59 16.95
N ALA A 146 1.75 4.81 16.21
CA ALA A 146 2.21 3.53 15.69
C ALA A 146 3.42 3.67 14.72
N ILE A 147 3.49 4.75 13.95
CA ILE A 147 4.66 5.05 13.11
C ILE A 147 5.89 5.31 13.97
N GLN A 148 5.75 6.08 15.05
CA GLN A 148 6.86 6.35 15.98
C GLN A 148 7.34 5.08 16.67
N VAL A 149 6.45 4.28 17.25
CA VAL A 149 6.78 3.00 17.90
C VAL A 149 7.51 2.07 16.93
N ARG A 150 7.02 2.00 15.67
CA ARG A 150 7.68 1.22 14.62
C ARG A 150 9.08 1.74 14.31
N LYS A 151 9.27 3.05 14.28
CA LYS A 151 10.57 3.67 14.06
C LYS A 151 11.55 3.31 15.18
N GLU A 152 11.15 3.40 16.43
CA GLU A 152 11.94 3.00 17.58
C GLU A 152 12.39 1.53 17.52
N LEU A 153 11.47 0.61 17.12
CA LEU A 153 11.79 -0.80 16.92
C LEU A 153 12.83 -0.99 15.80
N THR A 154 12.66 -0.31 14.67
CA THR A 154 13.61 -0.45 13.57
C THR A 154 14.96 0.16 13.87
N ASP A 155 15.03 1.22 14.65
CA ASP A 155 16.28 1.81 15.13
C ASP A 155 17.01 0.89 16.12
N GLU A 156 16.26 0.20 16.99
CA GLU A 156 16.81 -0.85 17.86
C GLU A 156 17.38 -2.01 17.04
N TRP A 157 16.67 -2.48 16.01
CA TRP A 157 17.18 -3.52 15.11
C TRP A 157 18.45 -3.10 14.37
N ASP A 158 18.50 -1.85 13.89
CA ASP A 158 19.72 -1.26 13.30
C ASP A 158 20.89 -1.29 14.29
N ALA A 159 20.65 -0.87 15.54
CA ALA A 159 21.63 -0.89 16.61
C ALA A 159 22.12 -2.31 16.98
N ARG A 160 21.33 -3.34 16.71
CA ARG A 160 21.67 -4.76 16.89
C ARG A 160 22.27 -5.40 15.63
N GLY A 161 22.51 -4.64 14.58
CA GLY A 161 23.11 -5.13 13.33
C GLY A 161 22.19 -5.96 12.46
N VAL A 162 20.86 -5.91 12.68
CA VAL A 162 19.88 -6.56 11.82
C VAL A 162 19.88 -5.91 10.44
N GLN A 163 19.94 -6.71 9.38
CA GLN A 163 20.00 -6.22 8.02
C GLN A 163 18.63 -5.74 7.53
N LYS A 164 18.60 -4.51 7.00
CA LYS A 164 17.39 -3.94 6.38
C LYS A 164 16.93 -4.81 5.21
N GLY A 165 15.61 -4.84 5.00
CA GLY A 165 14.99 -5.64 3.95
C GLY A 165 14.58 -7.02 4.47
N VAL A 166 15.29 -8.08 4.12
CA VAL A 166 14.87 -9.47 4.38
C VAL A 166 14.74 -9.78 5.87
N GLU A 167 15.74 -9.41 6.69
CA GLU A 167 15.70 -9.72 8.13
C GLU A 167 14.62 -8.91 8.86
N TYR A 168 14.43 -7.62 8.48
CA TYR A 168 13.32 -6.81 9.00
C TYR A 168 11.96 -7.43 8.66
N ALA A 169 11.82 -7.99 7.45
CA ALA A 169 10.59 -8.67 7.05
C ALA A 169 10.35 -9.94 7.88
N ILE A 170 11.40 -10.74 8.11
CA ILE A 170 11.34 -11.94 8.95
C ILE A 170 10.89 -11.57 10.37
N LEU A 171 11.56 -10.62 11.03
CA LEU A 171 11.24 -10.21 12.39
C LEU A 171 9.83 -9.61 12.50
N THR A 172 9.42 -8.83 11.51
CA THR A 172 8.04 -8.30 11.42
C THR A 172 7.01 -9.42 11.32
N ASP A 173 7.31 -10.46 10.53
CA ASP A 173 6.43 -11.61 10.37
C ASP A 173 6.33 -12.44 11.67
N GLU A 174 7.43 -12.60 12.37
CA GLU A 174 7.46 -13.29 13.68
C GLU A 174 6.65 -12.53 14.75
N ILE A 175 6.76 -11.20 14.82
CA ILE A 175 5.90 -10.38 15.69
C ILE A 175 4.43 -10.59 15.30
N SER A 176 4.12 -10.48 13.99
CA SER A 176 2.75 -10.65 13.48
C SER A 176 2.17 -12.00 13.86
N ARG A 177 2.89 -13.09 13.63
CA ARG A 177 2.47 -14.46 14.00
C ARG A 177 2.22 -14.59 15.50
N ALA A 178 3.11 -14.03 16.32
CA ALA A 178 3.04 -14.17 17.76
C ALA A 178 1.81 -13.45 18.36
N TRP A 179 1.46 -12.24 17.87
CA TRP A 179 0.32 -11.53 18.43
C TRP A 179 -1.00 -11.82 17.71
N SER A 180 -0.99 -11.92 16.37
CA SER A 180 -2.22 -12.08 15.59
C SER A 180 -2.57 -13.55 15.30
N GLY A 181 -1.59 -14.46 15.38
CA GLY A 181 -1.73 -15.85 14.95
C GLY A 181 -1.55 -16.03 13.44
N MET A 182 -1.21 -14.97 12.70
CA MET A 182 -1.09 -14.97 11.25
C MET A 182 0.23 -14.33 10.79
N SER A 183 0.78 -14.85 9.68
CA SER A 183 1.83 -14.12 8.98
C SER A 183 1.29 -12.79 8.45
N THR A 184 2.18 -11.84 8.18
CA THR A 184 1.83 -10.56 7.57
C THR A 184 1.05 -10.75 6.26
N ARG A 185 1.46 -11.72 5.43
CA ARG A 185 0.77 -12.06 4.18
C ARG A 185 -0.64 -12.61 4.41
N GLN A 186 -0.81 -13.52 5.37
CA GLN A 186 -2.13 -14.04 5.73
C GLN A 186 -3.05 -12.95 6.26
N TYR A 187 -2.51 -12.03 7.05
CA TYR A 187 -3.27 -10.91 7.57
C TYR A 187 -3.66 -9.91 6.48
N LYS A 188 -2.75 -9.58 5.56
CA LYS A 188 -3.09 -8.80 4.35
C LYS A 188 -4.22 -9.46 3.55
N ASN A 189 -4.14 -10.77 3.33
CA ASN A 189 -5.19 -11.53 2.62
C ASN A 189 -6.53 -11.47 3.33
N LEU A 190 -6.58 -11.61 4.65
CA LEU A 190 -7.80 -11.47 5.45
C LEU A 190 -8.45 -10.09 5.26
N LYS A 191 -7.63 -9.03 5.18
CA LYS A 191 -8.08 -7.65 4.95
C LYS A 191 -8.37 -7.35 3.47
N GLY A 192 -8.16 -8.29 2.54
CA GLY A 192 -8.33 -8.09 1.09
C GLY A 192 -7.30 -7.16 0.46
N LEU A 193 -6.13 -7.03 1.08
CA LEU A 193 -5.06 -6.12 0.67
C LEU A 193 -4.06 -6.79 -0.27
N LYS A 194 -3.46 -5.98 -1.15
CA LYS A 194 -2.36 -6.37 -2.05
C LYS A 194 -1.11 -5.57 -1.71
N LYS A 195 -0.99 -4.35 -2.23
CA LYS A 195 0.15 -3.44 -2.02
C LYS A 195 -0.05 -2.52 -0.81
N GLU A 196 -1.28 -2.38 -0.35
CA GLU A 196 -1.65 -1.47 0.72
C GLU A 196 -0.92 -1.80 2.02
N ASN A 197 -0.64 -0.77 2.83
CA ASN A 197 -0.02 -0.95 4.13
C ASN A 197 -1.02 -1.64 5.08
N LEU A 198 -0.61 -2.76 5.68
CA LEU A 198 -1.47 -3.51 6.60
C LEU A 198 -1.93 -2.67 7.80
N ARG A 199 -1.03 -1.86 8.38
CA ARG A 199 -1.34 -1.03 9.56
C ARG A 199 -2.35 0.07 9.24
N ASP A 200 -2.37 0.58 8.01
CA ASP A 200 -3.37 1.55 7.57
C ASP A 200 -4.78 0.93 7.42
N ASN A 201 -4.87 -0.39 7.47
CA ASN A 201 -6.12 -1.14 7.36
C ASN A 201 -6.48 -1.90 8.65
N MET A 202 -5.80 -1.60 9.75
CA MET A 202 -6.11 -2.09 11.08
C MET A 202 -7.17 -1.23 11.76
N THR A 203 -8.08 -1.85 12.51
CA THR A 203 -8.96 -1.14 13.45
C THR A 203 -8.12 -0.52 14.57
N THR A 204 -8.71 0.41 15.33
CA THR A 204 -8.00 1.04 16.45
C THR A 204 -7.43 0.01 17.43
N LEU A 205 -8.21 -1.02 17.79
CA LEU A 205 -7.76 -2.05 18.74
C LEU A 205 -6.67 -2.96 18.17
N GLU A 206 -6.78 -3.36 16.89
CA GLU A 206 -5.72 -4.08 16.19
C GLU A 206 -4.43 -3.27 16.15
N LEU A 207 -4.54 -1.96 15.88
CA LEU A 207 -3.38 -1.06 15.83
C LEU A 207 -2.71 -0.91 17.18
N VAL A 208 -3.49 -0.76 18.26
CA VAL A 208 -2.98 -0.66 19.64
C VAL A 208 -2.25 -1.95 20.04
N LEU A 209 -2.80 -3.13 19.74
CA LEU A 209 -2.13 -4.40 20.02
C LEU A 209 -0.87 -4.60 19.19
N ASN A 210 -0.86 -4.17 17.93
CA ASN A 210 0.35 -4.18 17.12
C ASN A 210 1.44 -3.25 17.70
N MET A 211 1.04 -2.06 18.17
CA MET A 211 1.95 -1.14 18.87
C MET A 211 2.50 -1.76 20.16
N LEU A 212 1.67 -2.43 20.94
CA LEU A 212 2.09 -3.13 22.16
C LEU A 212 3.13 -4.20 21.82
N ALA A 213 2.89 -5.01 20.78
CA ALA A 213 3.84 -6.03 20.33
C ALA A 213 5.19 -5.42 19.93
N GLU A 214 5.17 -4.33 19.16
CA GLU A 214 6.38 -3.64 18.69
C GLU A 214 7.14 -2.97 19.85
N ALA A 215 6.45 -2.23 20.73
CA ALA A 215 7.05 -1.59 21.89
C ALA A 215 7.65 -2.59 22.87
N THR A 216 6.94 -3.68 23.16
CA THR A 216 7.43 -4.75 24.03
C THR A 216 8.65 -5.46 23.42
N THR A 217 8.65 -5.68 22.11
CA THR A 217 9.82 -6.24 21.41
C THR A 217 11.01 -5.33 21.56
N THR A 218 10.85 -4.02 21.38
CA THR A 218 11.91 -3.01 21.56
C THR A 218 12.48 -3.06 22.98
N GLU A 219 11.62 -3.08 23.98
CA GLU A 219 12.06 -3.10 25.38
C GLU A 219 12.80 -4.40 25.73
N ILE A 220 12.30 -5.55 25.31
CA ILE A 220 12.98 -6.84 25.52
C ILE A 220 14.32 -6.85 24.78
N SER A 221 14.40 -6.30 23.58
CA SER A 221 15.65 -6.19 22.80
C SER A 221 16.70 -5.37 23.54
N LYS A 222 16.32 -4.20 24.07
CA LYS A 222 17.22 -3.35 24.86
C LYS A 222 17.79 -4.08 26.08
N GLN A 223 16.97 -4.88 26.77
CA GLN A 223 17.39 -5.61 27.96
C GLN A 223 18.25 -6.83 27.63
N LYS A 224 17.92 -7.58 26.57
CA LYS A 224 18.62 -8.83 26.23
C LYS A 224 19.80 -8.63 25.32
N ALA A 225 19.89 -7.48 24.62
CA ALA A 225 20.95 -7.13 23.69
C ALA A 225 21.28 -8.26 22.67
N PRO A 226 20.28 -8.77 21.89
CA PRO A 226 20.49 -9.87 20.96
C PRO A 226 21.56 -9.52 19.91
N ALA A 227 22.48 -10.46 19.67
CA ALA A 227 23.62 -10.27 18.75
C ALA A 227 23.44 -11.00 17.41
N THR A 228 22.50 -11.92 17.33
CA THR A 228 22.26 -12.75 16.14
C THR A 228 20.82 -12.63 15.66
N LEU A 229 20.57 -12.94 14.38
CA LEU A 229 19.19 -12.98 13.85
C LEU A 229 18.31 -13.97 14.64
N SER A 230 18.83 -15.14 15.02
CA SER A 230 18.09 -16.12 15.81
C SER A 230 17.63 -15.56 17.15
N GLU A 231 18.50 -14.87 17.87
CA GLU A 231 18.17 -14.21 19.14
C GLU A 231 17.15 -13.08 18.94
N ASN A 232 17.27 -12.30 17.86
CA ASN A 232 16.29 -11.29 17.50
C ASN A 232 14.90 -11.91 17.18
N ILE A 233 14.86 -13.08 16.55
CA ILE A 233 13.62 -13.83 16.31
C ILE A 233 12.96 -14.22 17.66
N ASP A 234 13.73 -14.72 18.60
CA ASP A 234 13.22 -15.09 19.93
C ASP A 234 12.68 -13.88 20.70
N VAL A 235 13.35 -12.73 20.58
CA VAL A 235 12.90 -11.45 21.14
C VAL A 235 11.60 -11.00 20.46
N ALA A 236 11.52 -11.07 19.14
CA ALA A 236 10.32 -10.72 18.36
C ALA A 236 9.11 -11.57 18.75
N ARG A 237 9.30 -12.88 18.91
CA ARG A 237 8.26 -13.80 19.40
C ARG A 237 7.82 -13.48 20.81
N ALA A 238 8.77 -13.18 21.71
CA ALA A 238 8.45 -12.85 23.10
C ALA A 238 7.63 -11.54 23.20
N GLY A 239 8.04 -10.50 22.47
CA GLY A 239 7.30 -9.23 22.44
C GLY A 239 5.91 -9.37 21.81
N GLY A 240 5.82 -10.08 20.69
CA GLY A 240 4.55 -10.37 20.03
C GLY A 240 3.61 -11.21 20.93
N LYS A 241 4.15 -12.17 21.70
CA LYS A 241 3.36 -13.00 22.61
C LYS A 241 2.64 -12.17 23.67
N VAL A 242 3.25 -11.13 24.23
CA VAL A 242 2.61 -10.26 25.22
C VAL A 242 1.32 -9.65 24.66
N ALA A 243 1.39 -9.11 23.46
CA ALA A 243 0.20 -8.57 22.78
C ALA A 243 -0.81 -9.66 22.38
N GLY A 244 -0.32 -10.85 22.02
CA GLY A 244 -1.16 -12.02 21.74
C GLY A 244 -1.95 -12.49 22.95
N ASP A 245 -1.34 -12.52 24.13
CA ASP A 245 -1.99 -12.86 25.38
C ASP A 245 -3.01 -11.77 25.78
N ALA A 246 -2.68 -10.49 25.62
CA ALA A 246 -3.63 -9.39 25.80
C ALA A 246 -4.83 -9.51 24.84
N ARG A 247 -4.60 -9.81 23.55
CA ARG A 247 -5.67 -10.07 22.58
C ARG A 247 -6.62 -11.16 23.06
N LYS A 248 -6.09 -12.32 23.45
CA LYS A 248 -6.89 -13.46 23.93
C LYS A 248 -7.72 -13.10 25.17
N ALA A 249 -7.12 -12.33 26.08
CA ALA A 249 -7.84 -11.87 27.26
C ALA A 249 -9.03 -10.96 26.89
N ILE A 250 -8.83 -10.03 25.95
CA ILE A 250 -9.90 -9.16 25.43
C ILE A 250 -10.99 -9.99 24.75
N GLU A 251 -10.62 -10.91 23.86
CA GLU A 251 -11.57 -11.78 23.14
C GLU A 251 -12.38 -12.66 24.11
N THR A 252 -11.75 -13.13 25.19
CA THR A 252 -12.43 -13.90 26.25
C THR A 252 -13.44 -13.05 27.01
N GLN A 253 -13.10 -11.79 27.34
CA GLN A 253 -13.99 -10.87 28.09
C GLN A 253 -15.15 -10.33 27.25
N THR A 254 -14.89 -10.08 25.96
CA THR A 254 -15.86 -9.45 25.07
C THR A 254 -16.71 -10.45 24.28
N GLY A 255 -16.23 -11.67 24.12
CA GLY A 255 -16.84 -12.70 23.26
C GLY A 255 -16.72 -12.38 21.76
N VAL A 256 -15.94 -11.35 21.37
CA VAL A 256 -15.83 -10.89 19.98
C VAL A 256 -14.37 -10.95 19.55
N PRO A 257 -14.07 -11.48 18.33
CA PRO A 257 -12.71 -11.47 17.79
C PRO A 257 -12.21 -10.02 17.61
N VAL A 258 -10.98 -9.76 18.04
CA VAL A 258 -10.32 -8.47 17.81
C VAL A 258 -9.96 -8.29 16.34
N ILE A 259 -9.45 -9.37 15.73
CA ILE A 259 -9.00 -9.32 14.33
C ILE A 259 -10.19 -9.58 13.41
N THR A 260 -10.43 -8.64 12.49
CA THR A 260 -11.55 -8.70 11.55
C THR A 260 -11.08 -8.44 10.12
N SER A 261 -11.92 -8.73 9.13
CA SER A 261 -11.68 -8.35 7.72
C SER A 261 -11.93 -6.87 7.46
N LYS A 262 -12.59 -6.14 8.37
CA LYS A 262 -12.91 -4.71 8.23
C LYS A 262 -11.73 -3.83 8.66
N ASN A 263 -11.59 -2.66 8.04
CA ASN A 263 -10.66 -1.62 8.47
C ASN A 263 -11.38 -0.49 9.25
N ALA A 264 -10.62 0.43 9.84
CA ALA A 264 -11.17 1.51 10.65
C ALA A 264 -12.08 2.47 9.85
N ALA A 265 -11.77 2.72 8.57
CA ALA A 265 -12.60 3.57 7.72
C ALA A 265 -13.96 2.92 7.45
N GLN A 266 -13.99 1.62 7.14
CA GLN A 266 -15.24 0.87 6.93
C GLN A 266 -16.09 0.79 8.20
N LEU A 267 -15.47 0.66 9.39
CA LEU A 267 -16.19 0.67 10.66
C LEU A 267 -16.77 2.05 10.96
N SER A 268 -16.03 3.13 10.68
CA SER A 268 -16.50 4.51 10.85
C SER A 268 -17.73 4.79 9.97
N GLU A 269 -17.70 4.37 8.71
CA GLU A 269 -18.82 4.52 7.77
C GLU A 269 -20.07 3.78 8.28
N VAL A 270 -19.93 2.54 8.75
CA VAL A 270 -21.04 1.77 9.32
C VAL A 270 -21.63 2.46 10.54
N VAL A 271 -20.81 3.00 11.44
CA VAL A 271 -21.28 3.73 12.64
C VAL A 271 -21.99 5.02 12.25
N THR A 272 -21.46 5.77 11.28
CA THR A 272 -22.10 7.00 10.79
C THR A 272 -23.47 6.70 10.20
N ASN A 273 -23.59 5.69 9.34
CA ASN A 273 -24.87 5.30 8.74
C ASN A 273 -25.89 4.85 9.81
N LEU A 274 -25.46 4.10 10.83
CA LEU A 274 -26.34 3.69 11.94
C LEU A 274 -26.84 4.89 12.77
N LEU A 275 -26.01 5.91 12.98
CA LEU A 275 -26.40 7.12 13.71
C LEU A 275 -27.36 8.00 12.89
N GLU A 276 -27.14 8.09 11.57
CA GLU A 276 -28.04 8.79 10.66
C GLU A 276 -29.42 8.11 10.57
N ASP A 277 -29.44 6.78 10.49
CA ASP A 277 -30.69 5.98 10.48
C ASP A 277 -31.45 6.09 11.81
N ALA A 278 -30.74 6.14 12.95
CA ALA A 278 -31.34 6.35 14.26
C ALA A 278 -31.95 7.78 14.40
N GLY A 279 -31.22 8.81 13.94
CA GLY A 279 -31.69 10.19 13.95
C GLY A 279 -32.88 10.47 13.02
N ASN A 280 -33.05 9.66 11.96
CA ASN A 280 -34.20 9.75 11.04
C ASN A 280 -35.46 9.02 11.53
N LYS A 281 -35.34 8.15 12.55
CA LYS A 281 -36.49 7.44 13.16
C LYS A 281 -37.17 8.24 14.27
N GLU A 282 -36.54 9.34 14.73
CA GLU A 282 -37.09 10.22 15.76
C GLU A 282 -37.75 11.49 15.17
N LYS A 283 -37.91 11.61 13.87
CA LYS A 283 -38.71 12.63 13.19
C LYS A 283 -39.93 11.98 12.54
#